data_d93e22a33918bc48b77fd47d674beff2
#
_entry.id   d93e22a33918bc48b77fd47d674beff2
#
_cell.length_a   1.000
_cell.length_b   1.000
_cell.length_c   1.000
_cell.angle_alpha   90.00
_cell.angle_beta   90.00
_cell.angle_gamma   90.00
#
_symmetry.space_group_name_H-M   'P 1'
#
loop_
_entity.id
_entity.type
_entity.pdbx_description
1 polymer ?
#
loop_
_entity_poly.entity_id
_entity_poly.type
_entity_poly.pdbx_seq_one_letter_code
_entity_poly.pdbx_strand_id
1 'polypeptide(L)'
;MGNPQAPNAPPSSEGYFAATVAVTEPAASVSASASRDPYSDNGSGGDSTAPPTPGWSSIASTPGYATPLTGAQTPDPLLGNKKTPISRIATLEINNEIGLQHRRPSASRPQGQDAAKETDSEAASPVEARSKQGIPPELSGFTAELFMVGVCSISLMLFSFFLGDMLAPQEPIRKVLGISSSQLPWIVGAFNTANGLSVVVSGSLADLAPPKMLMVSAYVWLAVWNAVGAFSLNHERYILFFIVRAMQGLAIGVLVSGSMSVLGRLYSPGIRKNRVFSAIAATAPLGYSLGALQGGALSAHLEWIFGTNAILCALCGVAAFFSIPSLRPAADVAGAEPPTLRQFDFIGAACAAGGCVCLLFGLTQGPVASWSPYTYVLIVVGVLLLVALFFWEKRAPRPLIPNRLWSTPGFTALMAAYFFGFGSFFGAWQFYVTQFWLRIQGAAPITVALYFIPNALVGIFATWVVSRTLHIFPGHYIYTAAMFAFTMGPVFFIPQTPNTNYWALSFPGVVLVTFGPDLAFAAASIFITSNVSRSYQGSAASLLVTNQNLSSAIMTSIADAIGTRVDRDAAGGIGLKGLRDIWWFAFATQLLAAFIVLVWVRIPKEEEKEHVS
;
A
#
# COMPACT_ATOMS: atom_id res chain seq x y z
N MET A 1 49.94 64.23 -9.63
CA MET A 1 49.07 65.33 -9.29
C MET A 1 47.67 64.78 -9.13
N GLY A 2 47.21 64.68 -7.98
CA GLY A 2 46.19 65.02 -7.17
C GLY A 2 45.39 63.80 -6.69
N ASN A 3 45.78 63.31 -5.57
CA ASN A 3 44.93 62.53 -4.61
C ASN A 3 44.05 63.52 -3.82
N PRO A 4 43.15 63.13 -2.90
CA PRO A 4 42.25 62.06 -2.65
C PRO A 4 40.86 62.56 -2.12
N GLN A 5 39.94 61.70 -1.84
CA GLN A 5 39.08 61.74 -0.62
C GLN A 5 38.13 60.56 -0.48
N ALA A 6 38.41 59.67 0.43
CA ALA A 6 37.45 58.98 1.28
C ALA A 6 37.41 59.74 2.61
N PRO A 7 36.58 59.42 3.63
CA PRO A 7 35.43 58.56 3.81
C PRO A 7 34.34 59.29 4.64
N ASN A 8 33.19 58.61 4.88
CA ASN A 8 32.45 58.79 6.14
C ASN A 8 31.58 57.59 6.46
N ALA A 9 31.86 56.96 7.56
CA ALA A 9 31.05 56.01 8.28
C ALA A 9 30.30 56.72 9.44
N PRO A 10 29.49 56.06 10.25
CA PRO A 10 28.08 56.35 10.55
C PRO A 10 27.84 57.09 11.86
N PRO A 11 26.62 57.28 12.30
CA PRO A 11 26.38 57.23 13.74
C PRO A 11 25.28 56.22 14.14
N SER A 12 25.64 55.57 15.22
CA SER A 12 24.78 54.81 16.16
C SER A 12 23.83 55.76 16.90
N SER A 13 22.63 55.23 17.26
CA SER A 13 22.08 55.31 18.62
C SER A 13 20.60 54.92 18.66
N GLU A 14 20.30 53.90 19.40
CA GLU A 14 19.32 53.75 20.49
C GLU A 14 18.02 54.55 20.40
N GLY A 15 16.92 53.85 20.56
CA GLY A 15 15.60 54.40 20.83
C GLY A 15 14.54 53.33 21.11
N TYR A 16 14.49 52.90 22.36
CA TYR A 16 13.34 52.19 22.96
C TYR A 16 12.04 52.96 22.73
N PHE A 17 10.98 52.25 22.30
CA PHE A 17 9.61 52.59 22.68
C PHE A 17 8.74 51.33 22.77
N ALA A 18 8.38 51.03 24.01
CA ALA A 18 7.31 50.14 24.37
C ALA A 18 5.97 50.85 24.04
N ALA A 19 5.08 50.15 23.37
CA ALA A 19 3.69 50.55 23.27
C ALA A 19 2.80 49.43 23.78
N THR A 20 2.21 49.69 24.93
CA THR A 20 1.20 48.96 25.67
C THR A 20 -0.06 48.85 24.82
N VAL A 21 -0.58 47.65 24.64
CA VAL A 21 -1.89 47.38 24.04
C VAL A 21 -2.94 47.45 25.15
N ALA A 22 -3.86 48.43 25.03
CA ALA A 22 -5.05 48.49 25.85
C ALA A 22 -6.18 47.63 25.23
N VAL A 23 -6.66 46.75 26.05
CA VAL A 23 -7.87 45.96 25.84
C VAL A 23 -9.08 46.88 26.11
N THR A 24 -9.99 47.00 25.18
CA THR A 24 -11.35 47.55 25.44
C THR A 24 -12.40 46.61 24.86
N GLU A 25 -13.04 45.91 25.78
CA GLU A 25 -14.41 45.40 25.56
C GLU A 25 -15.41 46.55 25.51
N PRO A 26 -16.55 46.42 24.87
CA PRO A 26 -17.76 47.07 25.35
C PRO A 26 -18.85 46.07 25.70
N ALA A 27 -19.41 46.37 26.85
CA ALA A 27 -20.47 45.69 27.52
C ALA A 27 -21.83 45.82 26.79
N ALA A 28 -22.68 44.85 27.15
CA ALA A 28 -24.07 44.72 26.80
C ALA A 28 -24.94 45.92 27.21
N SER A 29 -25.98 46.23 26.44
CA SER A 29 -27.21 46.85 26.94
C SER A 29 -28.43 46.21 26.28
N VAL A 30 -29.24 45.69 27.15
CA VAL A 30 -30.59 45.16 27.01
C VAL A 30 -31.56 46.30 26.69
N SER A 31 -32.48 46.09 25.76
CA SER A 31 -33.83 46.65 25.89
C SER A 31 -34.86 45.79 25.14
N ALA A 32 -35.79 45.30 25.89
CA ALA A 32 -37.00 44.62 25.50
C ALA A 32 -38.05 45.65 25.02
N SER A 33 -38.82 45.32 24.02
CA SER A 33 -40.21 45.79 23.95
C SER A 33 -41.06 44.81 23.15
N ALA A 34 -42.08 44.37 23.84
CA ALA A 34 -43.19 43.53 23.40
C ALA A 34 -44.22 44.36 22.65
N SER A 35 -44.96 43.77 21.72
CA SER A 35 -46.43 43.87 21.62
C SER A 35 -46.94 43.13 20.40
N ARG A 36 -47.66 42.08 20.63
CA ARG A 36 -49.13 41.93 20.49
C ARG A 36 -49.61 41.50 19.12
N ASP A 37 -50.12 40.29 19.12
CA ASP A 37 -51.23 39.84 18.27
C ASP A 37 -52.49 40.68 18.51
N PRO A 38 -53.46 40.71 17.59
CA PRO A 38 -54.54 39.76 17.76
C PRO A 38 -55.41 39.43 16.51
N TYR A 39 -56.13 38.32 16.70
CA TYR A 39 -57.48 37.98 16.21
C TYR A 39 -57.59 37.37 14.80
N SER A 40 -58.00 36.15 14.73
CA SER A 40 -59.31 35.45 14.81
C SER A 40 -60.03 35.51 13.45
N ASP A 41 -60.71 34.62 12.93
CA ASP A 41 -61.49 33.43 13.28
C ASP A 41 -62.25 32.99 12.03
N ASN A 42 -62.74 31.74 12.05
CA ASN A 42 -63.84 31.23 11.22
C ASN A 42 -63.55 30.90 9.73
N GLY A 43 -63.84 29.72 9.22
CA GLY A 43 -64.73 28.69 9.62
C GLY A 43 -65.03 27.81 8.42
N SER A 44 -65.31 26.58 8.72
CA SER A 44 -66.19 25.66 8.01
C SER A 44 -65.79 25.05 6.66
N GLY A 45 -65.63 23.73 6.73
CA GLY A 45 -66.53 22.87 5.98
C GLY A 45 -65.97 22.11 4.79
N GLY A 46 -65.97 20.83 4.88
CA GLY A 46 -66.32 20.00 3.75
C GLY A 46 -65.32 18.98 3.24
N ASP A 47 -65.50 17.80 3.81
CA ASP A 47 -65.57 16.48 3.17
C ASP A 47 -64.50 15.96 2.20
N SER A 48 -63.94 14.85 2.68
CA SER A 48 -63.83 13.52 2.06
C SER A 48 -62.91 13.34 0.86
N THR A 49 -61.98 12.56 1.00
CA THR A 49 -61.77 11.19 0.55
C THR A 49 -60.28 10.87 0.42
N ALA A 50 -59.76 10.07 1.31
CA ALA A 50 -58.53 9.33 1.12
C ALA A 50 -58.88 7.98 0.43
N PRO A 51 -58.02 7.45 -0.39
CA PRO A 51 -57.95 6.01 -0.61
C PRO A 51 -56.61 5.42 -0.10
N PRO A 52 -56.57 4.09 0.10
CA PRO A 52 -55.85 3.46 1.20
C PRO A 52 -54.48 2.90 0.81
N THR A 53 -53.62 2.88 1.79
CA THR A 53 -52.38 2.07 1.84
C THR A 53 -52.70 0.56 1.91
N PRO A 54 -51.98 -0.32 1.19
CA PRO A 54 -51.99 -1.75 1.51
C PRO A 54 -50.84 -2.07 2.48
N GLY A 55 -51.27 -2.57 3.63
CA GLY A 55 -50.41 -3.21 4.60
C GLY A 55 -49.93 -4.59 4.11
N TRP A 56 -48.73 -4.96 4.52
CA TRP A 56 -48.21 -6.32 4.43
C TRP A 56 -48.20 -6.95 5.81
N SER A 57 -49.13 -7.88 6.00
CA SER A 57 -49.16 -8.80 7.12
C SER A 57 -48.39 -10.08 6.78
N SER A 58 -47.64 -10.53 7.74
CA SER A 58 -47.05 -11.86 7.94
C SER A 58 -48.01 -13.01 7.64
N ILE A 59 -47.52 -14.07 6.98
CA ILE A 59 -47.95 -15.45 7.22
C ILE A 59 -46.76 -16.40 7.03
N ALA A 60 -46.45 -17.13 8.06
CA ALA A 60 -45.66 -18.36 8.08
C ALA A 60 -46.53 -19.54 7.59
N SER A 61 -45.89 -20.48 6.88
CA SER A 61 -46.16 -21.93 7.05
C SER A 61 -45.40 -22.77 6.01
N THR A 62 -44.53 -23.64 6.49
CA THR A 62 -44.15 -24.93 5.84
C THR A 62 -45.32 -25.91 5.95
N PRO A 63 -45.46 -26.89 5.02
CA PRO A 63 -44.90 -28.23 5.10
C PRO A 63 -44.51 -28.82 3.74
N GLY A 64 -43.58 -29.74 3.50
CA GLY A 64 -43.35 -31.04 4.03
C GLY A 64 -43.64 -32.15 3.03
N TYR A 65 -42.63 -32.97 2.68
CA TYR A 65 -42.68 -34.36 2.18
C TYR A 65 -43.20 -34.69 0.76
N ALA A 66 -42.37 -35.33 -0.09
CA ALA A 66 -42.43 -36.74 -0.45
C ALA A 66 -41.57 -37.09 -1.68
N THR A 67 -40.65 -38.02 -1.50
CA THR A 67 -40.16 -38.94 -2.54
C THR A 67 -41.25 -40.02 -2.78
N PRO A 68 -41.29 -40.68 -3.98
CA PRO A 68 -40.63 -41.97 -4.16
C PRO A 68 -40.14 -42.32 -5.61
N LEU A 69 -39.03 -43.01 -5.67
CA LEU A 69 -38.73 -44.37 -6.17
C LEU A 69 -39.11 -44.82 -7.58
N THR A 70 -38.08 -45.50 -8.22
CA THR A 70 -38.10 -46.60 -9.21
C THR A 70 -38.34 -46.22 -10.68
N GLY A 71 -37.52 -46.67 -11.57
CA GLY A 71 -36.87 -47.87 -11.93
C GLY A 71 -36.39 -47.89 -13.37
N ALA A 72 -35.29 -48.49 -13.55
CA ALA A 72 -34.83 -49.42 -14.57
C ALA A 72 -35.03 -49.15 -16.08
N GLN A 73 -33.95 -49.21 -16.78
CA GLN A 73 -33.60 -50.13 -17.90
C GLN A 73 -32.91 -49.45 -19.09
N THR A 74 -31.70 -49.89 -19.32
CA THR A 74 -30.97 -49.89 -20.61
C THR A 74 -31.70 -50.71 -21.67
N PRO A 75 -31.50 -50.53 -22.99
CA PRO A 75 -30.36 -51.10 -23.67
C PRO A 75 -29.73 -50.27 -24.84
N ASP A 76 -28.48 -50.55 -25.08
CA ASP A 76 -27.73 -50.43 -26.35
C ASP A 76 -28.35 -51.36 -27.44
N PRO A 77 -27.89 -51.39 -28.75
CA PRO A 77 -26.72 -50.81 -29.39
C PRO A 77 -26.87 -50.40 -30.89
N LEU A 78 -25.75 -50.01 -31.51
CA LEU A 78 -25.28 -50.29 -32.87
C LEU A 78 -25.09 -49.15 -33.89
N LEU A 79 -23.84 -49.10 -34.38
CA LEU A 79 -23.34 -48.79 -35.74
C LEU A 79 -23.31 -47.28 -36.16
N GLY A 80 -22.25 -46.76 -36.61
CA GLY A 80 -21.08 -47.16 -37.35
C GLY A 80 -20.21 -45.99 -37.80
N ASN A 81 -18.95 -46.22 -37.69
CA ASN A 81 -17.91 -46.13 -38.70
C ASN A 81 -17.31 -44.80 -39.23
N LYS A 82 -15.98 -44.74 -39.09
CA LYS A 82 -14.92 -44.19 -40.00
C LYS A 82 -14.53 -42.72 -39.76
N LYS A 83 -13.30 -42.36 -39.59
CA LYS A 83 -11.93 -42.82 -39.92
C LYS A 83 -10.89 -41.92 -39.20
N THR A 84 -9.87 -42.53 -38.68
CA THR A 84 -8.50 -41.99 -38.35
C THR A 84 -7.73 -41.53 -39.62
N PRO A 85 -6.49 -40.98 -39.62
CA PRO A 85 -5.43 -41.16 -38.62
C PRO A 85 -4.39 -39.99 -38.45
N ILE A 86 -3.44 -40.19 -37.46
CA ILE A 86 -1.96 -39.92 -37.49
C ILE A 86 -1.54 -38.51 -37.05
N SER A 87 -0.78 -38.35 -35.97
CA SER A 87 0.63 -38.74 -35.88
C SER A 87 1.17 -38.73 -34.43
N ARG A 88 1.96 -39.73 -34.17
CA ARG A 88 2.88 -39.97 -33.02
C ARG A 88 4.01 -38.92 -33.01
N ILE A 89 4.54 -38.59 -31.84
CA ILE A 89 5.96 -38.54 -31.52
C ILE A 89 6.12 -38.70 -29.99
N ALA A 90 6.58 -39.84 -29.58
CA ALA A 90 7.77 -40.19 -28.82
C ALA A 90 7.85 -39.75 -27.34
N THR A 91 7.51 -40.69 -26.51
CA THR A 91 7.94 -40.90 -25.13
C THR A 91 9.43 -41.35 -25.13
N LEU A 92 10.23 -40.75 -24.29
CA LEU A 92 11.51 -41.31 -23.88
C LEU A 92 11.47 -41.59 -22.38
N GLU A 93 11.32 -42.87 -22.07
CA GLU A 93 11.63 -43.47 -20.78
C GLU A 93 13.17 -43.54 -20.61
N ILE A 94 13.65 -43.20 -19.44
CA ILE A 94 14.92 -43.68 -18.95
C ILE A 94 14.67 -44.37 -17.61
N ASN A 95 14.59 -45.68 -17.71
CA ASN A 95 14.84 -46.62 -16.60
C ASN A 95 16.30 -46.58 -16.20
N ASN A 96 16.59 -46.59 -14.92
CA ASN A 96 17.81 -47.20 -14.43
C ASN A 96 17.52 -48.05 -13.20
N GLU A 97 17.65 -49.36 -13.44
CA GLU A 97 17.73 -50.43 -12.50
C GLU A 97 19.01 -50.37 -11.65
N ILE A 98 18.92 -50.82 -10.43
CA ILE A 98 19.86 -51.64 -9.66
C ILE A 98 19.03 -52.12 -8.46
N GLY A 99 18.67 -53.33 -8.19
CA GLY A 99 19.36 -54.58 -8.30
C GLY A 99 19.50 -55.24 -6.91
N LEU A 100 18.76 -56.39 -6.73
CA LEU A 100 19.12 -57.57 -5.89
C LEU A 100 18.85 -57.46 -4.37
N GLN A 101 18.30 -58.40 -3.65
CA GLN A 101 18.19 -59.86 -3.75
C GLN A 101 17.26 -60.43 -2.68
N HIS A 102 16.46 -61.41 -3.07
CA HIS A 102 16.05 -62.66 -2.40
C HIS A 102 16.15 -62.85 -0.87
N ARG A 103 15.00 -63.20 -0.26
CA ARG A 103 14.79 -64.53 0.34
C ARG A 103 13.35 -64.68 0.89
N ARG A 104 12.57 -65.64 0.35
CA ARG A 104 11.56 -66.38 1.13
C ARG A 104 12.25 -67.66 1.66
N PRO A 105 11.81 -68.23 2.80
CA PRO A 105 10.74 -69.22 2.74
C PRO A 105 9.82 -69.28 3.99
N SER A 106 8.59 -69.74 3.68
CA SER A 106 7.68 -70.69 4.30
C SER A 106 7.46 -70.79 5.81
N ALA A 107 6.17 -70.67 6.14
CA ALA A 107 5.30 -71.50 6.96
C ALA A 107 5.59 -71.75 8.44
N SER A 108 4.66 -71.27 9.26
CA SER A 108 3.80 -72.15 10.13
C SER A 108 2.94 -71.25 11.06
N ARG A 109 1.63 -71.58 11.11
CA ARG A 109 0.70 -71.15 12.14
C ARG A 109 0.96 -71.94 13.43
N PRO A 110 0.68 -71.41 14.62
CA PRO A 110 -0.63 -71.57 15.19
C PRO A 110 -1.17 -70.41 16.04
N GLN A 111 -2.48 -70.50 16.33
CA GLN A 111 -3.38 -69.68 17.09
C GLN A 111 -2.89 -69.24 18.46
N GLY A 112 -3.22 -67.98 18.83
CA GLY A 112 -3.26 -67.44 20.16
C GLY A 112 -4.03 -66.14 20.12
N GLN A 113 -5.22 -66.16 20.73
CA GLN A 113 -6.06 -64.99 21.02
C GLN A 113 -5.29 -64.05 21.94
N ASP A 114 -5.22 -62.76 21.57
CA ASP A 114 -5.28 -61.68 22.56
C ASP A 114 -5.70 -60.40 21.83
N ALA A 115 -6.74 -59.78 22.36
CA ALA A 115 -7.35 -58.55 21.90
C ALA A 115 -6.40 -57.38 22.12
N ALA A 116 -5.87 -56.82 21.03
CA ALA A 116 -5.24 -55.50 21.02
C ALA A 116 -6.15 -54.53 20.25
N LYS A 117 -6.62 -53.52 20.93
CA LYS A 117 -7.31 -52.37 20.41
C LYS A 117 -6.55 -51.79 19.21
N GLU A 118 -7.06 -51.95 18.02
CA GLU A 118 -6.75 -51.09 16.89
C GLU A 118 -7.39 -49.71 17.19
N THR A 119 -6.53 -48.77 17.51
CA THR A 119 -6.87 -47.35 17.45
C THR A 119 -6.98 -47.00 15.98
N ASP A 120 -8.21 -47.00 15.47
CA ASP A 120 -8.57 -46.37 14.23
C ASP A 120 -8.12 -44.90 14.31
N SER A 121 -7.03 -44.57 13.63
CA SER A 121 -6.73 -43.19 13.29
C SER A 121 -7.72 -42.77 12.20
N GLU A 122 -8.90 -42.37 12.65
CA GLU A 122 -9.91 -41.70 11.84
C GLU A 122 -9.23 -40.49 11.19
N ALA A 123 -8.92 -40.60 9.90
CA ALA A 123 -8.49 -39.47 9.09
C ALA A 123 -9.64 -38.44 9.13
N ALA A 124 -9.47 -37.39 9.93
CA ALA A 124 -10.44 -36.32 10.09
C ALA A 124 -10.83 -35.82 8.70
N SER A 125 -12.12 -35.76 8.43
CA SER A 125 -12.65 -35.26 7.18
C SER A 125 -12.14 -33.84 6.89
N PRO A 126 -11.94 -33.43 5.62
CA PRO A 126 -11.47 -32.09 5.26
C PRO A 126 -12.30 -30.96 5.87
N VAL A 127 -13.57 -31.21 6.19
CA VAL A 127 -14.48 -30.26 6.84
C VAL A 127 -14.17 -30.10 8.33
N GLU A 128 -13.75 -31.15 9.05
CA GLU A 128 -13.34 -31.07 10.46
C GLU A 128 -11.95 -30.45 10.63
N ALA A 129 -11.03 -30.66 9.68
CA ALA A 129 -9.73 -29.99 9.66
C ALA A 129 -9.86 -28.48 9.45
N ARG A 130 -10.90 -28.00 8.73
CA ARG A 130 -11.21 -26.58 8.54
C ARG A 130 -11.75 -25.89 9.82
N SER A 131 -12.38 -26.62 10.72
CA SER A 131 -13.02 -26.04 11.93
C SER A 131 -12.08 -25.86 13.13
N LYS A 132 -10.87 -26.41 13.09
CA LYS A 132 -9.91 -26.46 14.21
C LYS A 132 -8.61 -25.71 13.95
N GLN A 133 -8.61 -24.59 13.20
CA GLN A 133 -7.44 -23.71 13.18
C GLN A 133 -7.35 -22.96 14.53
N GLY A 134 -6.68 -23.58 15.47
CA GLY A 134 -6.33 -23.00 16.76
C GLY A 134 -5.31 -21.86 16.63
N ILE A 135 -4.98 -21.25 17.77
CA ILE A 135 -3.87 -20.29 17.88
C ILE A 135 -2.58 -21.03 17.48
N PRO A 136 -1.68 -20.39 16.70
CA PRO A 136 -0.38 -21.00 16.36
C PRO A 136 0.34 -21.50 17.62
N PRO A 137 0.96 -22.70 17.58
CA PRO A 137 1.59 -23.31 18.76
C PRO A 137 2.78 -22.51 19.30
N GLU A 138 3.36 -21.62 18.50
CA GLU A 138 4.45 -20.73 18.88
C GLU A 138 3.99 -19.57 19.78
N LEU A 139 2.67 -19.36 19.92
CA LEU A 139 2.08 -18.28 20.72
C LEU A 139 1.44 -18.86 21.99
N SER A 140 1.71 -18.25 23.12
CA SER A 140 1.23 -18.69 24.44
C SER A 140 -0.29 -18.54 24.66
N GLY A 141 -1.01 -17.83 23.76
CA GLY A 141 -2.45 -17.63 23.86
C GLY A 141 -2.96 -16.49 22.97
N PHE A 142 -4.28 -16.22 23.06
CA PHE A 142 -4.94 -15.20 22.25
C PHE A 142 -4.39 -13.78 22.48
N THR A 143 -4.00 -13.45 23.72
CA THR A 143 -3.40 -12.15 24.05
C THR A 143 -2.04 -11.97 23.37
N ALA A 144 -1.19 -12.99 23.37
CA ALA A 144 0.10 -12.96 22.67
C ALA A 144 -0.10 -12.81 21.16
N GLU A 145 -1.10 -13.51 20.58
CA GLU A 145 -1.47 -13.35 19.18
C GLU A 145 -1.92 -11.93 18.87
N LEU A 146 -2.78 -11.33 19.70
CA LEU A 146 -3.27 -9.97 19.52
C LEU A 146 -2.13 -8.95 19.55
N PHE A 147 -1.17 -9.07 20.48
CA PHE A 147 0.01 -8.20 20.52
C PHE A 147 0.90 -8.39 19.30
N MET A 148 1.17 -9.61 18.88
CA MET A 148 2.00 -9.90 17.70
C MET A 148 1.34 -9.36 16.43
N VAL A 149 0.05 -9.63 16.21
CA VAL A 149 -0.71 -9.09 15.07
C VAL A 149 -0.76 -7.57 15.12
N GLY A 150 -0.93 -6.98 16.32
CA GLY A 150 -0.90 -5.53 16.54
C GLY A 150 0.43 -4.91 16.10
N VAL A 151 1.56 -5.47 16.50
CA VAL A 151 2.90 -5.01 16.10
C VAL A 151 3.10 -5.13 14.59
N CYS A 152 2.69 -6.25 13.97
CA CYS A 152 2.77 -6.42 12.53
C CYS A 152 1.85 -5.43 11.79
N SER A 153 0.66 -5.14 12.33
CA SER A 153 -0.27 -4.15 11.78
C SER A 153 0.31 -2.74 11.82
N ILE A 154 0.91 -2.36 12.95
CA ILE A 154 1.58 -1.06 13.10
C ILE A 154 2.75 -0.96 12.13
N SER A 155 3.54 -2.03 11.92
CA SER A 155 4.65 -2.03 10.97
C SER A 155 4.19 -1.66 9.55
N LEU A 156 3.06 -2.20 9.09
CA LEU A 156 2.50 -1.87 7.78
C LEU A 156 1.83 -0.48 7.77
N MET A 157 1.14 -0.13 8.85
CA MET A 157 0.51 1.17 9.02
C MET A 157 1.52 2.32 8.94
N LEU A 158 2.72 2.13 9.51
CA LEU A 158 3.77 3.16 9.57
C LEU A 158 4.20 3.66 8.19
N PHE A 159 4.11 2.84 7.13
CA PHE A 159 4.37 3.30 5.76
C PHE A 159 3.47 4.49 5.39
N SER A 160 2.16 4.29 5.51
CA SER A 160 1.18 5.33 5.18
C SER A 160 1.20 6.48 6.19
N PHE A 161 1.49 6.19 7.44
CA PHE A 161 1.62 7.18 8.51
C PHE A 161 2.76 8.17 8.23
N PHE A 162 3.98 7.69 7.88
CA PHE A 162 5.12 8.54 7.51
C PHE A 162 4.98 9.25 6.16
N LEU A 163 3.99 8.88 5.35
CA LEU A 163 3.60 9.67 4.19
C LEU A 163 2.67 10.82 4.61
N GLY A 164 1.65 10.51 5.40
CA GLY A 164 0.66 11.48 5.84
C GLY A 164 1.25 12.59 6.71
N ASP A 165 2.15 12.24 7.66
CA ASP A 165 2.76 13.18 8.61
C ASP A 165 3.64 14.25 7.94
N MET A 166 4.13 13.99 6.73
CA MET A 166 4.96 14.93 5.96
C MET A 166 4.20 15.62 4.83
N LEU A 167 3.10 15.01 4.33
CA LEU A 167 2.31 15.62 3.27
C LEU A 167 1.47 16.80 3.77
N ALA A 168 0.85 16.70 4.95
CA ALA A 168 0.06 17.80 5.49
C ALA A 168 0.88 19.07 5.78
N PRO A 169 2.08 19.02 6.41
CA PRO A 169 2.87 20.20 6.70
C PRO A 169 3.92 20.55 5.63
N GLN A 170 3.77 20.12 4.34
CA GLN A 170 4.81 20.38 3.30
C GLN A 170 5.22 21.84 3.22
N GLU A 171 4.29 22.80 3.31
CA GLU A 171 4.60 24.22 3.16
C GLU A 171 5.33 24.79 4.38
N PRO A 172 4.94 24.50 5.64
CA PRO A 172 5.76 24.76 6.80
C PRO A 172 7.19 24.18 6.72
N ILE A 173 7.31 22.92 6.30
CA ILE A 173 8.62 22.25 6.13
C ILE A 173 9.45 22.99 5.08
N ARG A 174 8.86 23.34 3.93
CA ARG A 174 9.54 24.11 2.88
C ARG A 174 10.12 25.41 3.40
N LYS A 175 9.34 26.15 4.21
CA LYS A 175 9.76 27.45 4.78
C LYS A 175 10.90 27.29 5.78
N VAL A 176 10.82 26.31 6.68
CA VAL A 176 11.86 26.07 7.72
C VAL A 176 13.17 25.60 7.09
N LEU A 177 13.10 24.71 6.10
CA LEU A 177 14.28 24.24 5.38
C LEU A 177 14.83 25.24 4.37
N GLY A 178 14.05 26.28 4.00
CA GLY A 178 14.44 27.26 2.99
C GLY A 178 14.61 26.65 1.59
N ILE A 179 13.91 25.55 1.31
CA ILE A 179 14.01 24.84 0.03
C ILE A 179 13.05 25.44 -1.00
N SER A 180 13.40 25.27 -2.29
CA SER A 180 12.54 25.69 -3.39
C SER A 180 11.34 24.76 -3.55
N SER A 181 10.29 25.23 -4.22
CA SER A 181 9.12 24.41 -4.52
C SER A 181 9.46 23.19 -5.39
N SER A 182 10.46 23.29 -6.28
CA SER A 182 10.97 22.17 -7.09
C SER A 182 11.70 21.11 -6.26
N GLN A 183 12.11 21.40 -5.03
CA GLN A 183 12.74 20.45 -4.11
C GLN A 183 11.70 19.73 -3.22
N LEU A 184 10.44 20.20 -3.15
CA LEU A 184 9.38 19.57 -2.37
C LEU A 184 9.16 18.08 -2.70
N PRO A 185 9.22 17.63 -3.97
CA PRO A 185 9.09 16.21 -4.30
C PRO A 185 10.07 15.29 -3.57
N TRP A 186 11.25 15.81 -3.14
CA TRP A 186 12.23 15.04 -2.35
C TRP A 186 11.72 14.59 -0.98
N ILE A 187 10.75 15.30 -0.38
CA ILE A 187 10.15 14.94 0.92
C ILE A 187 9.53 13.54 0.86
N VAL A 188 8.84 13.24 -0.24
CA VAL A 188 8.18 11.95 -0.50
C VAL A 188 9.08 11.02 -1.32
N GLY A 189 9.78 11.57 -2.32
CA GLY A 189 10.61 10.80 -3.26
C GLY A 189 11.75 10.06 -2.57
N ALA A 190 12.47 10.70 -1.65
CA ALA A 190 13.56 10.06 -0.90
C ALA A 190 13.06 8.87 -0.07
N PHE A 191 11.92 9.04 0.62
CA PHE A 191 11.29 8.00 1.43
C PHE A 191 10.80 6.83 0.56
N ASN A 192 10.02 7.10 -0.48
CA ASN A 192 9.43 6.06 -1.34
C ASN A 192 10.49 5.28 -2.09
N THR A 193 11.53 5.95 -2.61
CA THR A 193 12.65 5.29 -3.31
C THR A 193 13.35 4.31 -2.39
N ALA A 194 13.73 4.76 -1.20
CA ALA A 194 14.41 3.94 -0.23
C ALA A 194 13.52 2.78 0.27
N ASN A 195 12.24 3.05 0.48
CA ASN A 195 11.28 2.02 0.88
C ASN A 195 11.11 0.94 -0.20
N GLY A 196 10.84 1.35 -1.45
CA GLY A 196 10.64 0.41 -2.55
C GLY A 196 11.85 -0.50 -2.78
N LEU A 197 13.06 0.06 -2.68
CA LEU A 197 14.29 -0.70 -2.78
C LEU A 197 14.47 -1.65 -1.59
N SER A 198 14.22 -1.15 -0.38
CA SER A 198 14.38 -1.93 0.84
C SER A 198 13.43 -3.12 0.90
N VAL A 199 12.21 -3.02 0.39
CA VAL A 199 11.23 -4.12 0.36
C VAL A 199 11.75 -5.32 -0.44
N VAL A 200 12.36 -5.10 -1.61
CA VAL A 200 12.93 -6.19 -2.43
C VAL A 200 14.13 -6.83 -1.74
N VAL A 201 15.05 -6.00 -1.25
CA VAL A 201 16.27 -6.48 -0.60
C VAL A 201 15.94 -7.21 0.71
N SER A 202 15.08 -6.63 1.53
CA SER A 202 14.72 -7.20 2.83
C SER A 202 13.79 -8.40 2.72
N GLY A 203 13.01 -8.51 1.65
CA GLY A 203 12.24 -9.73 1.36
C GLY A 203 13.14 -10.95 1.22
N SER A 204 14.19 -10.84 0.40
CA SER A 204 15.20 -11.90 0.26
C SER A 204 16.01 -12.11 1.56
N LEU A 205 16.30 -11.03 2.29
CA LEU A 205 17.02 -11.11 3.57
C LEU A 205 16.18 -11.77 4.67
N ALA A 206 14.87 -11.54 4.69
CA ALA A 206 13.95 -12.16 5.65
C ALA A 206 13.86 -13.68 5.50
N ASP A 207 14.20 -14.22 4.33
CA ASP A 207 14.30 -15.67 4.12
C ASP A 207 15.61 -16.27 4.69
N LEU A 208 16.65 -15.44 4.82
CA LEU A 208 17.99 -15.83 5.28
C LEU A 208 18.24 -15.56 6.76
N ALA A 209 17.50 -14.64 7.37
CA ALA A 209 17.69 -14.19 8.75
C ALA A 209 16.41 -14.35 9.59
N PRO A 210 16.54 -14.43 10.94
CA PRO A 210 15.39 -14.46 11.83
C PRO A 210 14.56 -13.16 11.71
N PRO A 211 13.27 -13.20 11.33
CA PRO A 211 12.48 -12.01 11.08
C PRO A 211 12.28 -11.14 12.35
N LYS A 212 12.27 -11.74 13.55
CA LYS A 212 12.24 -11.00 14.82
C LYS A 212 13.38 -9.99 14.93
N MET A 213 14.62 -10.45 14.69
CA MET A 213 15.80 -9.57 14.81
C MET A 213 15.79 -8.47 13.77
N LEU A 214 15.36 -8.78 12.54
CA LEU A 214 15.21 -7.79 11.47
C LEU A 214 14.20 -6.70 11.84
N MET A 215 13.04 -7.07 12.38
CA MET A 215 12.01 -6.11 12.76
C MET A 215 12.44 -5.25 13.95
N VAL A 216 13.03 -5.85 14.99
CA VAL A 216 13.51 -5.09 16.16
C VAL A 216 14.60 -4.11 15.75
N SER A 217 15.59 -4.55 14.95
CA SER A 217 16.64 -3.65 14.47
C SER A 217 16.10 -2.51 13.60
N ALA A 218 15.09 -2.76 12.78
CA ALA A 218 14.43 -1.75 11.98
C ALA A 218 13.66 -0.72 12.82
N TYR A 219 12.99 -1.13 13.89
CA TYR A 219 12.35 -0.20 14.82
C TYR A 219 13.37 0.66 15.58
N VAL A 220 14.49 0.08 16.04
CA VAL A 220 15.59 0.83 16.67
C VAL A 220 16.18 1.83 15.67
N TRP A 221 16.41 1.42 14.43
CA TRP A 221 16.85 2.28 13.35
C TRP A 221 15.90 3.45 13.11
N LEU A 222 14.59 3.19 13.06
CA LEU A 222 13.57 4.24 12.92
C LEU A 222 13.59 5.21 14.12
N ALA A 223 13.66 4.72 15.35
CA ALA A 223 13.71 5.56 16.52
C ALA A 223 14.93 6.51 16.50
N VAL A 224 16.11 5.98 16.16
CA VAL A 224 17.35 6.76 16.06
C VAL A 224 17.25 7.82 14.94
N TRP A 225 16.83 7.42 13.73
CA TRP A 225 16.76 8.36 12.61
C TRP A 225 15.62 9.37 12.75
N ASN A 226 14.54 9.06 13.46
CA ASN A 226 13.56 10.06 13.84
C ASN A 226 14.13 11.03 14.87
N ALA A 227 14.89 10.57 15.87
CA ALA A 227 15.58 11.48 16.79
C ALA A 227 16.54 12.42 16.04
N VAL A 228 17.34 11.90 15.09
CA VAL A 228 18.21 12.72 14.22
C VAL A 228 17.37 13.69 13.37
N GLY A 229 16.19 13.26 12.92
CA GLY A 229 15.26 14.06 12.12
C GLY A 229 14.79 15.33 12.83
N ALA A 230 14.55 15.27 14.13
CA ALA A 230 14.19 16.46 14.93
C ALA A 230 15.26 17.56 14.86
N PHE A 231 16.54 17.21 14.74
CA PHE A 231 17.65 18.16 14.61
C PHE A 231 17.95 18.56 13.17
N SER A 232 17.32 17.97 12.17
CA SER A 232 17.54 18.25 10.74
C SER A 232 16.75 19.45 10.22
N LEU A 233 15.78 19.95 10.98
CA LEU A 233 14.86 21.02 10.61
C LEU A 233 15.52 22.39 10.70
N ASN A 234 16.48 22.64 9.83
CA ASN A 234 17.20 23.92 9.71
C ASN A 234 17.60 24.09 8.23
N HIS A 235 17.65 25.34 7.77
CA HIS A 235 18.10 25.71 6.42
C HIS A 235 19.47 25.14 6.05
N GLU A 236 20.43 25.17 6.98
CA GLU A 236 21.76 24.64 6.74
C GLU A 236 21.84 23.11 6.65
N ARG A 237 20.78 22.40 7.12
CA ARG A 237 20.75 20.93 7.27
C ARG A 237 19.70 20.27 6.38
N TYR A 238 19.18 20.96 5.37
CA TYR A 238 18.13 20.39 4.51
C TYR A 238 18.55 19.08 3.81
N ILE A 239 19.84 18.89 3.50
CA ILE A 239 20.37 17.63 2.96
C ILE A 239 20.21 16.50 3.99
N LEU A 240 20.53 16.77 5.27
CA LEU A 240 20.34 15.80 6.35
C LEU A 240 18.87 15.38 6.48
N PHE A 241 17.93 16.33 6.32
CA PHE A 241 16.49 16.01 6.31
C PHE A 241 16.14 14.99 5.22
N PHE A 242 16.61 15.14 4.00
CA PHE A 242 16.35 14.18 2.92
C PHE A 242 17.02 12.82 3.18
N ILE A 243 18.23 12.83 3.79
CA ILE A 243 18.88 11.58 4.24
C ILE A 243 18.02 10.89 5.31
N VAL A 244 17.51 11.62 6.29
CA VAL A 244 16.61 11.07 7.32
C VAL A 244 15.38 10.42 6.66
N ARG A 245 14.75 11.08 5.67
CA ARG A 245 13.62 10.52 4.93
C ARG A 245 13.99 9.21 4.22
N ALA A 246 15.15 9.14 3.58
CA ALA A 246 15.63 7.92 2.96
C ALA A 246 15.89 6.80 4.00
N MET A 247 16.50 7.14 5.15
CA MET A 247 16.76 6.17 6.21
C MET A 247 15.48 5.65 6.88
N GLN A 248 14.44 6.49 7.01
CA GLN A 248 13.10 6.06 7.42
C GLN A 248 12.52 5.08 6.41
N GLY A 249 12.60 5.39 5.10
CA GLY A 249 12.11 4.50 4.04
C GLY A 249 12.78 3.13 4.06
N LEU A 250 14.10 3.07 4.24
CA LEU A 250 14.84 1.81 4.35
C LEU A 250 14.31 0.93 5.48
N ALA A 251 14.13 1.49 6.67
CA ALA A 251 13.64 0.73 7.82
C ALA A 251 12.20 0.27 7.66
N ILE A 252 11.33 1.11 7.09
CA ILE A 252 9.93 0.74 6.81
C ILE A 252 9.86 -0.44 5.83
N GLY A 253 10.71 -0.47 4.80
CA GLY A 253 10.77 -1.63 3.88
C GLY A 253 11.13 -2.94 4.59
N VAL A 254 12.08 -2.89 5.54
CA VAL A 254 12.41 -4.03 6.38
C VAL A 254 11.23 -4.45 7.26
N LEU A 255 10.49 -3.50 7.85
CA LEU A 255 9.32 -3.78 8.68
C LEU A 255 8.17 -4.42 7.88
N VAL A 256 7.89 -3.90 6.67
CA VAL A 256 6.87 -4.45 5.77
C VAL A 256 7.19 -5.90 5.40
N SER A 257 8.41 -6.16 4.94
CA SER A 257 8.86 -7.51 4.55
C SER A 257 8.93 -8.45 5.74
N GLY A 258 9.44 -7.98 6.88
CA GLY A 258 9.55 -8.74 8.12
C GLY A 258 8.18 -9.15 8.66
N SER A 259 7.21 -8.24 8.66
CA SER A 259 5.84 -8.53 9.10
C SER A 259 5.16 -9.57 8.22
N MET A 260 5.30 -9.45 6.90
CA MET A 260 4.76 -10.43 5.96
C MET A 260 5.43 -11.80 6.11
N SER A 261 6.73 -11.84 6.39
CA SER A 261 7.47 -13.08 6.67
C SER A 261 7.00 -13.75 7.97
N VAL A 262 6.85 -12.99 9.07
CA VAL A 262 6.32 -13.51 10.34
C VAL A 262 4.93 -14.11 10.16
N LEU A 263 4.01 -13.34 9.57
CA LEU A 263 2.63 -13.77 9.37
C LEU A 263 2.52 -14.95 8.40
N GLY A 264 3.32 -14.93 7.33
CA GLY A 264 3.35 -16.02 6.34
C GLY A 264 3.80 -17.35 6.91
N ARG A 265 4.76 -17.33 7.84
CA ARG A 265 5.30 -18.55 8.50
C ARG A 265 4.42 -19.05 9.64
N LEU A 266 3.79 -18.12 10.38
CA LEU A 266 3.03 -18.47 11.58
C LEU A 266 1.63 -19.02 11.24
N TYR A 267 0.99 -18.50 10.19
CA TYR A 267 -0.38 -18.89 9.83
C TYR A 267 -0.39 -19.84 8.63
N SER A 268 -0.94 -21.04 8.84
CA SER A 268 -1.29 -21.95 7.76
C SER A 268 -2.42 -21.36 6.88
N PRO A 269 -2.48 -21.72 5.59
CA PRO A 269 -3.59 -21.30 4.73
C PRO A 269 -4.95 -21.65 5.34
N GLY A 270 -5.87 -20.67 5.42
CA GLY A 270 -7.20 -20.86 6.00
C GLY A 270 -7.85 -19.56 6.45
N ILE A 271 -9.07 -19.67 6.98
CA ILE A 271 -9.93 -18.53 7.36
C ILE A 271 -9.23 -17.60 8.36
N ARG A 272 -8.48 -18.14 9.34
CA ARG A 272 -7.77 -17.33 10.34
C ARG A 272 -6.69 -16.47 9.70
N LYS A 273 -5.88 -17.03 8.80
CA LYS A 273 -4.87 -16.29 8.03
C LYS A 273 -5.53 -15.14 7.26
N ASN A 274 -6.62 -15.43 6.54
CA ASN A 274 -7.33 -14.43 5.75
C ASN A 274 -7.88 -13.29 6.62
N ARG A 275 -8.44 -13.59 7.81
CA ARG A 275 -8.90 -12.57 8.75
C ARG A 275 -7.78 -11.67 9.26
N VAL A 276 -6.63 -12.26 9.63
CA VAL A 276 -5.47 -11.49 10.10
C VAL A 276 -4.93 -10.59 8.99
N PHE A 277 -4.76 -11.11 7.77
CA PHE A 277 -4.27 -10.31 6.63
C PHE A 277 -5.25 -9.20 6.24
N SER A 278 -6.56 -9.45 6.29
CA SER A 278 -7.58 -8.42 6.02
C SER A 278 -7.57 -7.33 7.09
N ALA A 279 -7.44 -7.70 8.36
CA ALA A 279 -7.35 -6.72 9.46
C ALA A 279 -6.13 -5.81 9.30
N ILE A 280 -5.00 -6.38 8.91
CA ILE A 280 -3.75 -5.64 8.68
C ILE A 280 -3.89 -4.71 7.47
N ALA A 281 -4.47 -5.17 6.36
CA ALA A 281 -4.67 -4.35 5.17
C ALA A 281 -5.53 -3.10 5.46
N ALA A 282 -6.53 -3.21 6.33
CA ALA A 282 -7.39 -2.09 6.73
C ALA A 282 -6.64 -0.99 7.52
N THR A 283 -5.42 -1.25 8.01
CA THR A 283 -4.65 -0.24 8.76
C THR A 283 -3.97 0.82 7.88
N ALA A 284 -3.81 0.58 6.58
CA ALA A 284 -3.10 1.50 5.70
C ALA A 284 -3.81 2.86 5.51
N PRO A 285 -5.12 2.92 5.17
CA PRO A 285 -5.83 4.20 5.07
C PRO A 285 -5.92 4.94 6.41
N LEU A 286 -6.07 4.18 7.50
CA LEU A 286 -6.09 4.73 8.85
C LEU A 286 -4.74 5.37 9.20
N GLY A 287 -3.64 4.69 8.87
CA GLY A 287 -2.28 5.19 9.08
C GLY A 287 -2.03 6.52 8.40
N TYR A 288 -2.42 6.65 7.13
CA TYR A 288 -2.28 7.90 6.39
C TYR A 288 -3.01 9.07 7.06
N SER A 289 -4.27 8.86 7.46
CA SER A 289 -5.08 9.91 8.10
C SER A 289 -4.55 10.28 9.48
N LEU A 290 -4.10 9.31 10.28
CA LEU A 290 -3.47 9.57 11.59
C LEU A 290 -2.15 10.34 11.43
N GLY A 291 -1.32 9.96 10.46
CA GLY A 291 -0.09 10.69 10.13
C GLY A 291 -0.36 12.11 9.68
N ALA A 292 -1.34 12.31 8.78
CA ALA A 292 -1.73 13.64 8.32
C ALA A 292 -2.26 14.51 9.47
N LEU A 293 -3.07 13.95 10.39
CA LEU A 293 -3.53 14.66 11.58
C LEU A 293 -2.38 15.05 12.50
N GLN A 294 -1.42 14.15 12.74
CA GLN A 294 -0.22 14.47 13.52
C GLN A 294 0.59 15.57 12.86
N GLY A 295 0.92 15.45 11.57
CA GLY A 295 1.68 16.46 10.82
C GLY A 295 0.98 17.80 10.76
N GLY A 296 -0.35 17.80 10.57
CA GLY A 296 -1.16 19.01 10.59
C GLY A 296 -1.21 19.68 11.96
N ALA A 297 -1.42 18.91 13.03
CA ALA A 297 -1.51 19.42 14.40
C ALA A 297 -0.16 19.97 14.92
N LEU A 298 0.94 19.30 14.55
CA LEU A 298 2.30 19.69 14.97
C LEU A 298 2.98 20.60 13.94
N SER A 299 2.27 21.15 12.98
CA SER A 299 2.83 21.99 11.91
C SER A 299 3.52 23.28 12.41
N ALA A 300 3.19 23.76 13.61
CA ALA A 300 3.87 24.87 14.29
C ALA A 300 5.17 24.44 15.00
N HIS A 301 5.33 23.16 15.30
CA HIS A 301 6.44 22.56 16.05
C HIS A 301 6.90 21.28 15.34
N LEU A 302 7.49 21.47 14.15
CA LEU A 302 7.84 20.34 13.24
C LEU A 302 8.80 19.33 13.86
N GLU A 303 9.67 19.77 14.79
CA GLU A 303 10.58 18.91 15.54
C GLU A 303 9.86 17.83 16.34
N TRP A 304 8.66 18.14 16.83
CA TRP A 304 7.86 17.19 17.59
C TRP A 304 7.17 16.12 16.71
N ILE A 305 7.03 16.34 15.40
CA ILE A 305 6.61 15.26 14.49
C ILE A 305 7.63 14.13 14.57
N PHE A 306 8.91 14.46 14.44
CA PHE A 306 9.98 13.48 14.55
C PHE A 306 10.17 12.96 15.98
N GLY A 307 10.03 13.82 17.00
CA GLY A 307 10.14 13.42 18.40
C GLY A 307 9.09 12.39 18.81
N THR A 308 7.82 12.63 18.48
CA THR A 308 6.73 11.68 18.76
C THR A 308 6.88 10.38 17.96
N ASN A 309 7.36 10.47 16.71
CA ASN A 309 7.66 9.28 15.89
C ASN A 309 8.81 8.47 16.50
N ALA A 310 9.86 9.10 17.03
CA ALA A 310 10.95 8.40 17.69
C ALA A 310 10.46 7.62 18.91
N ILE A 311 9.63 8.24 19.74
CA ILE A 311 9.01 7.60 20.91
C ILE A 311 8.13 6.43 20.50
N LEU A 312 7.24 6.63 19.51
CA LEU A 312 6.35 5.59 18.98
C LEU A 312 7.16 4.39 18.48
N CYS A 313 8.19 4.63 17.65
CA CYS A 313 9.04 3.58 17.11
C CYS A 313 9.83 2.83 18.20
N ALA A 314 10.32 3.53 19.22
CA ALA A 314 11.00 2.89 20.33
C ALA A 314 10.04 1.97 21.12
N LEU A 315 8.82 2.44 21.42
CA LEU A 315 7.79 1.62 22.08
C LEU A 315 7.40 0.40 21.24
N CYS A 316 7.23 0.59 19.92
CA CYS A 316 6.95 -0.52 19.01
C CYS A 316 8.11 -1.52 18.93
N GLY A 317 9.36 -1.05 18.98
CA GLY A 317 10.55 -1.90 19.05
C GLY A 317 10.59 -2.79 20.29
N VAL A 318 10.28 -2.20 21.46
CA VAL A 318 10.14 -2.94 22.72
C VAL A 318 8.97 -3.95 22.62
N ALA A 319 7.82 -3.54 22.13
CA ALA A 319 6.68 -4.42 21.91
C ALA A 319 7.02 -5.57 20.94
N ALA A 320 7.72 -5.30 19.84
CA ALA A 320 8.17 -6.30 18.88
C ALA A 320 9.11 -7.32 19.51
N PHE A 321 10.04 -6.86 20.36
CA PHE A 321 10.98 -7.75 21.05
C PHE A 321 10.27 -8.78 21.93
N PHE A 322 9.19 -8.41 22.63
CA PHE A 322 8.46 -9.31 23.51
C PHE A 322 7.36 -10.12 22.79
N SER A 323 6.71 -9.54 21.76
CA SER A 323 5.53 -10.14 21.13
C SER A 323 5.87 -11.07 19.96
N ILE A 324 6.97 -10.82 19.24
CA ILE A 324 7.31 -11.65 18.07
C ILE A 324 8.06 -12.90 18.53
N PRO A 325 7.56 -14.12 18.22
CA PRO A 325 8.28 -15.34 18.55
C PRO A 325 9.58 -15.46 17.74
N SER A 326 10.57 -16.15 18.30
CA SER A 326 11.81 -16.47 17.59
C SER A 326 11.55 -17.59 16.59
N LEU A 327 11.24 -17.19 15.36
CA LEU A 327 11.07 -18.11 14.24
C LEU A 327 12.43 -18.45 13.62
N ARG A 328 12.67 -19.73 13.33
CA ARG A 328 13.86 -20.18 12.60
C ARG A 328 13.80 -19.73 11.14
N PRO A 329 14.95 -19.55 10.47
CA PRO A 329 14.98 -19.30 9.02
C PRO A 329 14.21 -20.35 8.22
N ALA A 330 13.61 -19.95 7.08
CA ALA A 330 12.69 -20.80 6.31
C ALA A 330 13.30 -22.12 5.78
N ALA A 331 14.64 -22.24 5.75
CA ALA A 331 15.35 -23.38 5.21
C ALA A 331 15.53 -24.56 6.19
N ASP A 332 15.12 -24.43 7.44
CA ASP A 332 15.19 -25.52 8.42
C ASP A 332 14.14 -26.62 8.20
N VAL A 333 13.32 -26.51 7.16
CA VAL A 333 12.34 -27.52 6.78
C VAL A 333 13.01 -28.52 5.84
N ALA A 334 13.21 -29.73 6.34
CA ALA A 334 13.64 -30.94 5.60
C ALA A 334 15.15 -31.09 5.27
N GLY A 335 16.04 -30.94 6.28
CA GLY A 335 17.44 -31.43 6.13
C GLY A 335 18.33 -30.69 5.13
N ALA A 336 17.89 -29.53 4.66
CA ALA A 336 18.70 -28.61 3.86
C ALA A 336 19.65 -27.82 4.76
N GLU A 337 20.89 -27.60 4.31
CA GLU A 337 21.81 -26.70 5.01
C GLU A 337 21.19 -25.35 5.25
N PRO A 338 21.35 -24.74 6.46
CA PRO A 338 20.77 -23.44 6.76
C PRO A 338 21.28 -22.41 5.75
N PRO A 339 20.38 -21.56 5.20
CA PRO A 339 20.78 -20.57 4.23
C PRO A 339 21.76 -19.58 4.87
N THR A 340 22.87 -19.33 4.21
CA THR A 340 23.91 -18.41 4.67
C THR A 340 23.78 -17.07 3.96
N LEU A 341 24.15 -15.98 4.63
CA LEU A 341 24.20 -14.63 4.03
C LEU A 341 25.09 -14.55 2.78
N ARG A 342 26.01 -15.52 2.58
CA ARG A 342 26.81 -15.62 1.35
C ARG A 342 25.99 -15.96 0.11
N GLN A 343 24.78 -16.48 0.29
CA GLN A 343 23.86 -16.83 -0.80
C GLN A 343 22.98 -15.65 -1.23
N PHE A 344 23.10 -14.51 -0.54
CA PHE A 344 22.40 -13.28 -0.91
C PHE A 344 23.01 -12.65 -2.16
N ASP A 345 22.18 -12.17 -3.07
CA ASP A 345 22.61 -11.53 -4.31
C ASP A 345 23.01 -10.07 -4.09
N PHE A 346 24.25 -9.86 -3.60
CA PHE A 346 24.80 -8.51 -3.37
C PHE A 346 24.95 -7.71 -4.66
N ILE A 347 25.25 -8.37 -5.79
CA ILE A 347 25.46 -7.70 -7.09
C ILE A 347 24.12 -7.23 -7.63
N GLY A 348 23.10 -8.09 -7.62
CA GLY A 348 21.74 -7.73 -7.98
C GLY A 348 21.20 -6.58 -7.11
N ALA A 349 21.40 -6.66 -5.79
CA ALA A 349 21.01 -5.60 -4.86
C ALA A 349 21.72 -4.27 -5.14
N ALA A 350 23.02 -4.30 -5.43
CA ALA A 350 23.80 -3.09 -5.76
C ALA A 350 23.35 -2.48 -7.11
N CYS A 351 23.08 -3.29 -8.13
CA CYS A 351 22.56 -2.85 -9.41
C CYS A 351 21.15 -2.25 -9.29
N ALA A 352 20.26 -2.91 -8.51
CA ALA A 352 18.92 -2.40 -8.24
C ALA A 352 18.99 -1.07 -7.49
N ALA A 353 19.79 -0.99 -6.42
CA ALA A 353 19.97 0.21 -5.60
C ALA A 353 20.56 1.36 -6.41
N GLY A 354 21.71 1.13 -7.05
CA GLY A 354 22.38 2.13 -7.87
C GLY A 354 21.50 2.59 -9.02
N GLY A 355 20.84 1.66 -9.71
CA GLY A 355 19.95 1.96 -10.82
C GLY A 355 18.77 2.83 -10.44
N CYS A 356 18.04 2.44 -9.39
CA CYS A 356 16.89 3.22 -8.89
C CYS A 356 17.31 4.58 -8.34
N VAL A 357 18.38 4.64 -7.54
CA VAL A 357 18.86 5.91 -6.96
C VAL A 357 19.33 6.88 -8.05
N CYS A 358 20.15 6.41 -9.00
CA CYS A 358 20.63 7.27 -10.09
C CYS A 358 19.47 7.77 -10.97
N LEU A 359 18.54 6.88 -11.34
CA LEU A 359 17.39 7.23 -12.15
C LEU A 359 16.51 8.28 -11.48
N LEU A 360 16.11 8.02 -10.22
CA LEU A 360 15.20 8.89 -9.50
C LEU A 360 15.87 10.20 -9.08
N PHE A 361 17.14 10.16 -8.70
CA PHE A 361 17.90 11.38 -8.44
C PHE A 361 17.98 12.25 -9.69
N GLY A 362 18.32 11.67 -10.84
CA GLY A 362 18.38 12.41 -12.10
C GLY A 362 17.04 13.03 -12.49
N LEU A 363 15.94 12.29 -12.35
CA LEU A 363 14.59 12.79 -12.65
C LEU A 363 14.13 13.88 -11.68
N THR A 364 14.30 13.68 -10.37
CA THR A 364 13.83 14.63 -9.35
C THR A 364 14.70 15.89 -9.33
N GLN A 365 15.99 15.74 -9.59
CA GLN A 365 16.92 16.87 -9.62
C GLN A 365 16.89 17.63 -10.96
N GLY A 366 16.35 17.03 -12.02
CA GLY A 366 16.26 17.64 -13.33
C GLY A 366 15.61 19.02 -13.32
N PRO A 367 14.37 19.19 -12.83
CA PRO A 367 13.71 20.49 -12.72
C PRO A 367 14.43 21.49 -11.80
N VAL A 368 15.04 21.01 -10.71
CA VAL A 368 15.80 21.83 -9.76
C VAL A 368 17.05 22.43 -10.41
N ALA A 369 17.80 21.60 -11.15
CA ALA A 369 19.06 21.94 -11.79
C ALA A 369 18.89 22.44 -13.24
N SER A 370 17.67 22.81 -13.65
CA SER A 370 17.37 23.23 -15.02
C SER A 370 17.91 22.26 -16.07
N TRP A 371 17.80 20.96 -15.78
CA TRP A 371 18.23 19.86 -16.65
C TRP A 371 19.73 19.93 -17.04
N SER A 372 20.59 20.21 -16.08
CA SER A 372 22.05 20.21 -16.26
C SER A 372 22.55 18.85 -16.77
N PRO A 373 23.68 18.79 -17.51
CA PRO A 373 24.18 17.56 -18.13
C PRO A 373 24.33 16.37 -17.17
N TYR A 374 24.69 16.59 -15.91
CA TYR A 374 24.85 15.51 -14.93
C TYR A 374 23.52 14.78 -14.63
N THR A 375 22.36 15.47 -14.72
CA THR A 375 21.06 14.83 -14.47
C THR A 375 20.73 13.83 -15.57
N TYR A 376 21.02 14.13 -16.84
CA TYR A 376 20.89 13.18 -17.95
C TYR A 376 21.84 12.00 -17.80
N VAL A 377 23.12 12.27 -17.42
CA VAL A 377 24.10 11.20 -17.18
C VAL A 377 23.60 10.24 -16.10
N LEU A 378 23.07 10.77 -15.00
CA LEU A 378 22.52 9.93 -13.92
C LEU A 378 21.31 9.11 -14.37
N ILE A 379 20.42 9.68 -15.18
CA ILE A 379 19.28 8.94 -15.75
C ILE A 379 19.78 7.79 -16.64
N VAL A 380 20.73 8.07 -17.54
CA VAL A 380 21.32 7.05 -18.42
C VAL A 380 22.02 5.95 -17.62
N VAL A 381 22.86 6.33 -16.65
CA VAL A 381 23.55 5.38 -15.77
C VAL A 381 22.53 4.54 -14.99
N GLY A 382 21.47 5.16 -14.47
CA GLY A 382 20.39 4.48 -13.76
C GLY A 382 19.71 3.42 -14.65
N VAL A 383 19.35 3.79 -15.87
CA VAL A 383 18.76 2.86 -16.85
C VAL A 383 19.72 1.72 -17.21
N LEU A 384 21.01 2.03 -17.43
CA LEU A 384 22.02 1.01 -17.74
C LEU A 384 22.21 0.01 -16.58
N LEU A 385 22.20 0.47 -15.34
CA LEU A 385 22.29 -0.40 -14.17
C LEU A 385 21.03 -1.30 -14.02
N LEU A 386 19.84 -0.79 -14.29
CA LEU A 386 18.62 -1.60 -14.31
C LEU A 386 18.59 -2.62 -15.45
N VAL A 387 19.12 -2.27 -16.61
CA VAL A 387 19.33 -3.22 -17.72
C VAL A 387 20.37 -4.27 -17.33
N ALA A 388 21.48 -3.87 -16.70
CA ALA A 388 22.49 -4.79 -16.18
C ALA A 388 21.90 -5.74 -15.13
N LEU A 389 21.05 -5.24 -14.22
CA LEU A 389 20.29 -6.05 -13.27
C LEU A 389 19.47 -7.13 -13.99
N PHE A 390 18.71 -6.78 -15.02
CA PHE A 390 17.89 -7.74 -15.78
C PHE A 390 18.72 -8.88 -16.37
N PHE A 391 19.91 -8.58 -16.90
CA PHE A 391 20.83 -9.61 -17.42
C PHE A 391 21.52 -10.41 -16.31
N TRP A 392 21.85 -9.77 -15.19
CA TRP A 392 22.44 -10.42 -14.04
C TRP A 392 21.46 -11.44 -13.41
N GLU A 393 20.21 -11.04 -13.19
CA GLU A 393 19.14 -11.87 -12.62
C GLU A 393 18.89 -13.18 -13.43
N LYS A 394 19.21 -13.19 -14.74
CA LYS A 394 19.16 -14.41 -15.56
C LYS A 394 20.24 -15.42 -15.20
N ARG A 395 21.33 -14.98 -14.56
CA ARG A 395 22.50 -15.80 -14.24
C ARG A 395 22.65 -16.05 -12.75
N ALA A 396 22.03 -15.22 -11.92
CA ALA A 396 22.13 -15.32 -10.46
C ALA A 396 21.53 -16.65 -9.96
N PRO A 397 22.23 -17.38 -9.06
CA PRO A 397 21.73 -18.63 -8.48
C PRO A 397 20.44 -18.44 -7.66
N ARG A 398 20.33 -17.30 -6.97
CA ARG A 398 19.15 -16.87 -6.20
C ARG A 398 18.82 -15.42 -6.56
N PRO A 399 18.11 -15.20 -7.66
CA PRO A 399 17.78 -13.87 -8.12
C PRO A 399 16.83 -13.16 -7.13
N LEU A 400 16.99 -11.84 -6.96
CA LEU A 400 16.07 -10.99 -6.18
C LEU A 400 14.67 -10.98 -6.79
N ILE A 401 14.61 -10.90 -8.13
CA ILE A 401 13.40 -10.88 -8.93
C ILE A 401 13.43 -12.06 -9.92
N PRO A 402 12.83 -13.21 -9.58
CA PRO A 402 12.85 -14.37 -10.47
C PRO A 402 12.28 -14.05 -11.87
N ASN A 403 13.08 -14.25 -12.90
CA ASN A 403 12.69 -13.96 -14.29
C ASN A 403 11.45 -14.73 -14.76
N ARG A 404 11.13 -15.85 -14.13
CA ARG A 404 9.91 -16.62 -14.39
C ARG A 404 8.63 -15.85 -14.13
N LEU A 405 8.66 -14.83 -13.26
CA LEU A 405 7.52 -13.96 -13.02
C LEU A 405 7.07 -13.23 -14.29
N TRP A 406 8.03 -12.74 -15.07
CA TRP A 406 7.75 -12.03 -16.32
C TRP A 406 7.20 -12.93 -17.42
N SER A 407 7.42 -14.24 -17.31
CA SER A 407 6.87 -15.26 -18.22
C SER A 407 5.43 -15.65 -17.87
N THR A 408 4.91 -15.24 -16.69
CA THR A 408 3.53 -15.50 -16.29
C THR A 408 2.58 -14.65 -17.14
N PRO A 409 1.61 -15.26 -17.86
CA PRO A 409 0.68 -14.52 -18.70
C PRO A 409 -0.07 -13.43 -17.91
N GLY A 410 -0.05 -12.20 -18.41
CA GLY A 410 -0.71 -11.05 -17.79
C GLY A 410 0.07 -10.37 -16.66
N PHE A 411 1.16 -10.96 -16.13
CA PHE A 411 1.93 -10.37 -15.02
C PHE A 411 2.56 -9.03 -15.39
N THR A 412 3.18 -8.93 -16.56
CA THR A 412 3.77 -7.67 -17.05
C THR A 412 2.71 -6.59 -17.23
N ALA A 413 1.54 -6.94 -17.78
CA ALA A 413 0.42 -6.02 -17.94
C ALA A 413 -0.15 -5.57 -16.59
N LEU A 414 -0.26 -6.49 -15.61
CA LEU A 414 -0.64 -6.15 -14.24
C LEU A 414 0.33 -5.12 -13.64
N MET A 415 1.64 -5.37 -13.74
CA MET A 415 2.67 -4.47 -13.22
C MET A 415 2.67 -3.11 -13.91
N ALA A 416 2.45 -3.07 -15.23
CA ALA A 416 2.35 -1.81 -15.99
C ALA A 416 1.11 -1.00 -15.57
N ALA A 417 -0.05 -1.65 -15.44
CA ALA A 417 -1.26 -0.98 -14.97
C ALA A 417 -1.11 -0.48 -13.53
N TYR A 418 -0.47 -1.27 -12.67
CA TYR A 418 -0.18 -0.87 -11.29
C TYR A 418 0.77 0.33 -11.24
N PHE A 419 1.80 0.36 -12.09
CA PHE A 419 2.74 1.46 -12.22
C PHE A 419 2.03 2.78 -12.57
N PHE A 420 1.18 2.78 -13.60
CA PHE A 420 0.47 3.98 -14.02
C PHE A 420 -0.64 4.39 -13.03
N GLY A 421 -1.41 3.43 -12.49
CA GLY A 421 -2.50 3.71 -11.56
C GLY A 421 -2.01 4.27 -10.23
N PHE A 422 -1.19 3.52 -9.51
CA PHE A 422 -0.66 3.93 -8.20
C PHE A 422 0.34 5.07 -8.30
N GLY A 423 1.22 5.04 -9.28
CA GLY A 423 2.21 6.09 -9.47
C GLY A 423 1.54 7.45 -9.67
N SER A 424 0.53 7.52 -10.53
CA SER A 424 -0.21 8.77 -10.77
C SER A 424 -1.11 9.17 -9.60
N PHE A 425 -1.66 8.19 -8.86
CA PHE A 425 -2.44 8.48 -7.65
C PHE A 425 -1.59 9.17 -6.58
N PHE A 426 -0.49 8.55 -6.15
CA PHE A 426 0.35 9.13 -5.12
C PHE A 426 1.18 10.31 -5.63
N GLY A 427 1.77 10.18 -6.82
CA GLY A 427 2.75 11.13 -7.34
C GLY A 427 2.17 12.34 -8.03
N ALA A 428 1.16 12.16 -8.88
CA ALA A 428 0.61 13.25 -9.69
C ALA A 428 -0.71 13.82 -9.14
N TRP A 429 -1.47 13.04 -8.34
CA TRP A 429 -2.71 13.54 -7.76
C TRP A 429 -2.53 13.92 -6.29
N GLN A 430 -2.29 12.98 -5.39
CA GLN A 430 -2.34 13.20 -3.94
C GLN A 430 -1.34 14.25 -3.45
N PHE A 431 -0.11 14.21 -3.95
CA PHE A 431 0.93 15.17 -3.60
C PHE A 431 0.53 16.61 -4.00
N TYR A 432 0.01 16.79 -5.22
CA TYR A 432 -0.33 18.13 -5.75
C TYR A 432 -1.70 18.64 -5.28
N VAL A 433 -2.62 17.78 -4.90
CA VAL A 433 -3.86 18.15 -4.21
C VAL A 433 -3.55 18.83 -2.87
N THR A 434 -2.58 18.30 -2.13
CA THR A 434 -2.13 18.91 -0.88
C THR A 434 -1.54 20.30 -1.13
N GLN A 435 -0.74 20.49 -2.19
CA GLN A 435 -0.23 21.81 -2.57
C GLN A 435 -1.33 22.77 -2.99
N PHE A 436 -2.34 22.29 -3.72
CA PHE A 436 -3.52 23.09 -4.09
C PHE A 436 -4.22 23.65 -2.86
N TRP A 437 -4.55 22.81 -1.87
CA TRP A 437 -5.21 23.28 -0.66
C TRP A 437 -4.33 24.22 0.18
N LEU A 438 -3.05 23.89 0.36
CA LEU A 438 -2.12 24.70 1.17
C LEU A 438 -1.80 26.05 0.53
N ARG A 439 -1.54 26.08 -0.79
CA ARG A 439 -0.97 27.26 -1.47
C ARG A 439 -2.00 28.06 -2.27
N ILE A 440 -2.91 27.37 -2.99
CA ILE A 440 -3.89 28.05 -3.83
C ILE A 440 -5.12 28.45 -3.02
N GLN A 441 -5.60 27.56 -2.14
CA GLN A 441 -6.74 27.88 -1.26
C GLN A 441 -6.32 28.49 0.08
N GLY A 442 -5.05 28.45 0.45
CA GLY A 442 -4.55 28.99 1.71
C GLY A 442 -5.01 28.23 2.96
N ALA A 443 -5.38 26.96 2.81
CA ALA A 443 -5.83 26.13 3.94
C ALA A 443 -4.70 25.88 4.94
N ALA A 444 -5.04 25.87 6.23
CA ALA A 444 -4.07 25.49 7.26
C ALA A 444 -3.70 24.00 7.17
N PRO A 445 -2.48 23.59 7.55
CA PRO A 445 -2.06 22.17 7.49
C PRO A 445 -3.01 21.23 8.20
N ILE A 446 -3.55 21.61 9.36
CA ILE A 446 -4.54 20.81 10.07
C ILE A 446 -5.86 20.66 9.29
N THR A 447 -6.29 21.70 8.58
CA THR A 447 -7.48 21.65 7.73
C THR A 447 -7.28 20.68 6.57
N VAL A 448 -6.09 20.68 5.96
CA VAL A 448 -5.73 19.72 4.91
C VAL A 448 -5.75 18.29 5.45
N ALA A 449 -5.26 18.08 6.66
CA ALA A 449 -5.34 16.77 7.32
C ALA A 449 -6.80 16.32 7.53
N LEU A 450 -7.68 17.23 7.93
CA LEU A 450 -9.12 16.97 8.08
C LEU A 450 -9.80 16.65 6.74
N TYR A 451 -9.36 17.26 5.64
CA TYR A 451 -9.85 16.96 4.29
C TYR A 451 -9.54 15.53 3.82
N PHE A 452 -8.54 14.89 4.43
CA PHE A 452 -8.22 13.48 4.19
C PHE A 452 -8.91 12.49 5.14
N ILE A 453 -9.66 12.92 6.16
CA ILE A 453 -10.40 11.99 7.05
C ILE A 453 -11.36 11.06 6.26
N PRO A 454 -12.11 11.53 5.23
CA PRO A 454 -12.95 10.65 4.45
C PRO A 454 -12.18 9.47 3.83
N ASN A 455 -10.91 9.65 3.52
CA ASN A 455 -10.04 8.57 3.01
C ASN A 455 -9.95 7.38 4.00
N ALA A 456 -9.85 7.62 5.31
CA ALA A 456 -9.82 6.55 6.31
C ALA A 456 -11.16 5.79 6.37
N LEU A 457 -12.27 6.53 6.44
CA LEU A 457 -13.61 5.94 6.56
C LEU A 457 -13.98 5.14 5.31
N VAL A 458 -13.74 5.74 4.15
CA VAL A 458 -14.04 5.12 2.85
C VAL A 458 -13.10 3.97 2.57
N GLY A 459 -11.81 4.02 2.97
CA GLY A 459 -10.88 2.90 2.82
C GLY A 459 -11.31 1.66 3.62
N ILE A 460 -11.78 1.84 4.87
CA ILE A 460 -12.37 0.73 5.64
C ILE A 460 -13.59 0.16 4.92
N PHE A 461 -14.48 1.02 4.41
CA PHE A 461 -15.64 0.61 3.64
C PHE A 461 -15.27 -0.09 2.32
N ALA A 462 -14.27 0.43 1.60
CA ALA A 462 -13.75 -0.16 0.37
C ALA A 462 -13.20 -1.58 0.60
N THR A 463 -12.48 -1.81 1.70
CA THR A 463 -12.00 -3.14 2.10
C THR A 463 -13.18 -4.10 2.33
N TRP A 464 -14.27 -3.64 2.95
CA TRP A 464 -15.48 -4.43 3.12
C TRP A 464 -16.16 -4.73 1.78
N VAL A 465 -16.27 -3.75 0.86
CA VAL A 465 -16.80 -3.94 -0.49
C VAL A 465 -15.98 -4.98 -1.26
N VAL A 466 -14.65 -4.88 -1.21
CA VAL A 466 -13.73 -5.85 -1.82
C VAL A 466 -14.02 -7.26 -1.33
N SER A 467 -14.12 -7.46 -0.02
CA SER A 467 -14.36 -8.79 0.56
C SER A 467 -15.68 -9.42 0.11
N ARG A 468 -16.67 -8.61 -0.29
CA ARG A 468 -17.96 -9.08 -0.81
C ARG A 468 -17.99 -9.27 -2.33
N THR A 469 -17.26 -8.46 -3.07
CA THR A 469 -17.29 -8.45 -4.54
C THR A 469 -16.37 -9.49 -5.17
N LEU A 470 -15.30 -9.90 -4.49
CA LEU A 470 -14.32 -10.87 -5.00
C LEU A 470 -14.88 -12.25 -5.29
N HIS A 471 -15.92 -12.67 -4.56
CA HIS A 471 -16.61 -13.95 -4.79
C HIS A 471 -17.67 -13.86 -5.92
N ILE A 472 -18.11 -12.64 -6.26
CA ILE A 472 -19.18 -12.42 -7.24
C ILE A 472 -18.61 -12.15 -8.62
N PHE A 473 -17.62 -11.28 -8.71
CA PHE A 473 -17.06 -10.79 -9.98
C PHE A 473 -15.65 -11.33 -10.24
N PRO A 474 -15.31 -11.63 -11.51
CA PRO A 474 -13.91 -11.87 -11.90
C PRO A 474 -13.00 -10.70 -11.49
N GLY A 475 -11.83 -11.01 -10.96
CA GLY A 475 -10.94 -10.01 -10.38
C GLY A 475 -10.48 -8.92 -11.36
N HIS A 476 -10.46 -9.19 -12.67
CA HIS A 476 -10.09 -8.16 -13.66
C HIS A 476 -11.14 -7.04 -13.80
N TYR A 477 -12.43 -7.30 -13.55
CA TYR A 477 -13.44 -6.22 -13.50
C TYR A 477 -13.24 -5.34 -12.26
N ILE A 478 -12.89 -5.95 -11.12
CA ILE A 478 -12.58 -5.22 -9.88
C ILE A 478 -11.34 -4.35 -10.09
N TYR A 479 -10.31 -4.90 -10.75
CA TYR A 479 -9.10 -4.15 -11.06
C TYR A 479 -9.36 -3.01 -12.05
N THR A 480 -10.22 -3.22 -13.04
CA THR A 480 -10.65 -2.16 -13.96
C THR A 480 -11.43 -1.07 -13.22
N ALA A 481 -12.35 -1.45 -12.31
CA ALA A 481 -13.09 -0.50 -11.47
C ALA A 481 -12.14 0.32 -10.59
N ALA A 482 -11.08 -0.30 -10.06
CA ALA A 482 -10.03 0.38 -9.32
C ALA A 482 -9.33 1.46 -10.15
N MET A 483 -8.97 1.13 -11.41
CA MET A 483 -8.34 2.10 -12.31
C MET A 483 -9.26 3.27 -12.63
N PHE A 484 -10.57 3.02 -12.85
CA PHE A 484 -11.55 4.09 -13.00
C PHE A 484 -11.74 4.90 -11.72
N ALA A 485 -11.72 4.27 -10.54
CA ALA A 485 -11.79 4.99 -9.27
C ALA A 485 -10.61 5.96 -9.11
N PHE A 486 -9.40 5.56 -9.51
CA PHE A 486 -8.26 6.47 -9.53
C PHE A 486 -8.52 7.71 -10.39
N THR A 487 -9.17 7.59 -11.56
CA THR A 487 -9.43 8.74 -12.44
C THR A 487 -10.39 9.76 -11.82
N MET A 488 -11.20 9.36 -10.84
CA MET A 488 -12.13 10.29 -10.16
C MET A 488 -11.40 11.39 -9.40
N GLY A 489 -10.21 11.12 -8.87
CA GLY A 489 -9.38 12.16 -8.27
C GLY A 489 -9.15 13.34 -9.22
N PRO A 490 -8.40 13.17 -10.30
CA PRO A 490 -8.17 14.23 -11.30
C PRO A 490 -9.46 14.84 -11.86
N VAL A 491 -10.48 14.05 -12.18
CA VAL A 491 -11.74 14.53 -12.76
C VAL A 491 -12.40 15.60 -11.88
N PHE A 492 -12.43 15.39 -10.57
CA PHE A 492 -13.01 16.35 -9.64
C PHE A 492 -12.08 17.52 -9.30
N PHE A 493 -10.79 17.42 -9.56
CA PHE A 493 -9.83 18.48 -9.26
C PHE A 493 -9.53 19.42 -10.43
N ILE A 494 -9.59 18.94 -11.68
CA ILE A 494 -9.39 19.76 -12.89
C ILE A 494 -10.27 21.01 -12.94
N PRO A 495 -11.59 20.95 -12.65
CA PRO A 495 -12.47 22.13 -12.71
C PRO A 495 -12.35 23.07 -11.51
N GLN A 496 -11.62 22.71 -10.45
CA GLN A 496 -11.56 23.51 -9.23
C GLN A 496 -10.89 24.87 -9.44
N THR A 497 -11.36 25.83 -8.64
CA THR A 497 -10.86 27.20 -8.55
C THR A 497 -10.44 27.51 -7.12
N PRO A 498 -9.70 28.61 -6.85
CA PRO A 498 -9.31 28.98 -5.48
C PRO A 498 -10.51 29.10 -4.51
N ASN A 499 -11.67 29.50 -5.02
CA ASN A 499 -12.89 29.72 -4.22
C ASN A 499 -13.83 28.50 -4.19
N THR A 500 -13.44 27.37 -4.77
CA THR A 500 -14.29 26.17 -4.79
C THR A 500 -14.43 25.60 -3.38
N ASN A 501 -15.68 25.42 -2.94
CA ASN A 501 -15.97 24.80 -1.64
C ASN A 501 -15.51 23.34 -1.64
N TYR A 502 -14.89 22.91 -0.54
CA TYR A 502 -14.44 21.54 -0.34
C TYR A 502 -15.53 20.50 -0.62
N TRP A 503 -16.73 20.71 -0.09
CA TRP A 503 -17.85 19.77 -0.21
C TRP A 503 -18.37 19.58 -1.64
N ALA A 504 -18.17 20.59 -2.51
CA ALA A 504 -18.69 20.55 -3.87
C ALA A 504 -17.91 19.58 -4.79
N LEU A 505 -16.58 19.63 -4.76
CA LEU A 505 -15.72 18.88 -5.67
C LEU A 505 -14.63 18.10 -4.96
N SER A 506 -13.96 18.67 -3.94
CA SER A 506 -12.85 18.00 -3.26
C SER A 506 -13.32 16.75 -2.50
N PHE A 507 -14.41 16.86 -1.72
CA PHE A 507 -14.97 15.74 -0.96
C PHE A 507 -15.35 14.53 -1.84
N PRO A 508 -16.21 14.68 -2.87
CA PRO A 508 -16.55 13.53 -3.72
C PRO A 508 -15.34 12.99 -4.47
N GLY A 509 -14.39 13.85 -4.88
CA GLY A 509 -13.14 13.41 -5.50
C GLY A 509 -12.30 12.53 -4.56
N VAL A 510 -12.11 12.94 -3.29
CA VAL A 510 -11.40 12.16 -2.26
C VAL A 510 -12.12 10.85 -1.96
N VAL A 511 -13.45 10.88 -1.81
CA VAL A 511 -14.25 9.68 -1.53
C VAL A 511 -14.12 8.64 -2.64
N LEU A 512 -14.30 9.06 -3.89
CA LEU A 512 -14.30 8.12 -5.02
C LEU A 512 -12.92 7.59 -5.35
N VAL A 513 -11.88 8.43 -5.30
CA VAL A 513 -10.51 7.99 -5.59
C VAL A 513 -9.99 6.98 -4.57
N THR A 514 -10.49 7.03 -3.33
CA THR A 514 -10.06 6.12 -2.25
C THR A 514 -10.37 4.64 -2.55
N PHE A 515 -11.38 4.35 -3.35
CA PHE A 515 -11.63 2.97 -3.79
C PHE A 515 -10.50 2.41 -4.68
N GLY A 516 -9.75 3.28 -5.36
CA GLY A 516 -8.68 2.87 -6.28
C GLY A 516 -7.59 2.00 -5.63
N PRO A 517 -6.89 2.48 -4.60
CA PRO A 517 -5.82 1.76 -3.93
C PRO A 517 -6.25 0.39 -3.39
N ASP A 518 -7.37 0.34 -2.66
CA ASP A 518 -7.82 -0.87 -1.97
C ASP A 518 -8.27 -1.96 -2.94
N LEU A 519 -9.08 -1.59 -3.95
CA LEU A 519 -9.52 -2.50 -5.01
C LEU A 519 -8.34 -2.99 -5.87
N ALA A 520 -7.39 -2.10 -6.20
CA ALA A 520 -6.25 -2.43 -7.03
C ALA A 520 -5.29 -3.40 -6.32
N PHE A 521 -4.98 -3.14 -5.05
CA PHE A 521 -4.11 -3.99 -4.26
C PHE A 521 -4.72 -5.38 -4.05
N ALA A 522 -6.01 -5.46 -3.75
CA ALA A 522 -6.71 -6.72 -3.58
C ALA A 522 -6.74 -7.55 -4.88
N ALA A 523 -7.11 -6.92 -6.01
CA ALA A 523 -7.13 -7.59 -7.32
C ALA A 523 -5.74 -8.08 -7.74
N ALA A 524 -4.69 -7.27 -7.53
CA ALA A 524 -3.31 -7.66 -7.82
C ALA A 524 -2.84 -8.81 -6.93
N SER A 525 -3.21 -8.81 -5.65
CA SER A 525 -2.89 -9.89 -4.70
C SER A 525 -3.55 -11.21 -5.11
N ILE A 526 -4.80 -11.17 -5.60
CA ILE A 526 -5.49 -12.36 -6.12
C ILE A 526 -4.82 -12.85 -7.40
N PHE A 527 -4.46 -11.95 -8.31
CA PHE A 527 -3.71 -12.36 -9.50
C PHE A 527 -2.44 -13.12 -9.12
N ILE A 528 -1.65 -12.57 -8.19
CA ILE A 528 -0.40 -13.20 -7.72
C ILE A 528 -0.68 -14.57 -7.11
N THR A 529 -1.66 -14.68 -6.23
CA THR A 529 -1.97 -15.96 -5.57
C THR A 529 -2.58 -17.00 -6.50
N SER A 530 -3.20 -16.58 -7.62
CA SER A 530 -3.86 -17.46 -8.58
C SER A 530 -2.95 -17.90 -9.72
N ASN A 531 -2.11 -17.00 -10.24
CA ASN A 531 -1.35 -17.21 -11.48
C ASN A 531 0.14 -17.41 -11.25
N VAL A 532 0.64 -17.09 -10.04
CA VAL A 532 2.06 -17.24 -9.71
C VAL A 532 2.25 -18.47 -8.81
N SER A 533 3.24 -19.30 -9.11
CA SER A 533 3.56 -20.47 -8.30
C SER A 533 3.90 -20.08 -6.86
N ARG A 534 3.54 -20.92 -5.88
CA ARG A 534 3.70 -20.64 -4.44
C ARG A 534 5.12 -20.20 -4.06
N SER A 535 6.14 -20.79 -4.69
CA SER A 535 7.56 -20.46 -4.45
C SER A 535 7.94 -19.02 -4.84
N TYR A 536 7.19 -18.36 -5.73
CA TYR A 536 7.49 -17.01 -6.21
C TYR A 536 6.47 -15.95 -5.78
N GLN A 537 5.41 -16.32 -5.03
CA GLN A 537 4.38 -15.38 -4.58
C GLN A 537 4.95 -14.28 -3.68
N GLY A 538 5.89 -14.62 -2.80
CA GLY A 538 6.57 -13.64 -1.94
C GLY A 538 7.36 -12.60 -2.75
N SER A 539 8.15 -13.05 -3.71
CA SER A 539 8.91 -12.16 -4.61
C SER A 539 7.99 -11.31 -5.48
N ALA A 540 6.87 -11.85 -5.96
CA ALA A 540 5.89 -11.10 -6.74
C ALA A 540 5.19 -10.02 -5.90
N ALA A 541 4.84 -10.32 -4.65
CA ALA A 541 4.26 -9.35 -3.72
C ALA A 541 5.24 -8.23 -3.35
N SER A 542 6.51 -8.57 -3.09
CA SER A 542 7.56 -7.57 -2.84
C SER A 542 7.77 -6.67 -4.06
N LEU A 543 7.76 -7.25 -5.27
CA LEU A 543 7.88 -6.49 -6.51
C LEU A 543 6.69 -5.55 -6.74
N LEU A 544 5.48 -5.96 -6.34
CA LEU A 544 4.27 -5.11 -6.41
C LEU A 544 4.43 -3.86 -5.54
N VAL A 545 4.87 -4.02 -4.29
CA VAL A 545 5.11 -2.89 -3.37
C VAL A 545 6.25 -2.01 -3.85
N THR A 546 7.33 -2.60 -4.37
CA THR A 546 8.44 -1.85 -4.97
C THR A 546 7.97 -1.04 -6.18
N ASN A 547 7.19 -1.64 -7.06
CA ASN A 547 6.60 -0.96 -8.22
C ASN A 547 5.74 0.23 -7.78
N GLN A 548 4.91 0.07 -6.75
CA GLN A 548 4.11 1.16 -6.17
C GLN A 548 4.98 2.35 -5.74
N ASN A 549 6.04 2.09 -5.00
CA ASN A 549 6.90 3.14 -4.45
C ASN A 549 7.72 3.85 -5.52
N LEU A 550 8.35 3.08 -6.42
CA LEU A 550 9.15 3.65 -7.51
C LEU A 550 8.29 4.41 -8.51
N SER A 551 7.11 3.88 -8.86
CA SER A 551 6.18 4.58 -9.75
C SER A 551 5.71 5.90 -9.15
N SER A 552 5.41 5.94 -7.84
CA SER A 552 5.07 7.18 -7.13
C SER A 552 6.17 8.23 -7.25
N ALA A 553 7.43 7.86 -6.99
CA ALA A 553 8.55 8.78 -7.09
C ALA A 553 8.79 9.27 -8.53
N ILE A 554 8.71 8.38 -9.51
CA ILE A 554 8.86 8.71 -10.95
C ILE A 554 7.74 9.66 -11.39
N MET A 555 6.47 9.34 -11.07
CA MET A 555 5.33 10.15 -11.48
C MET A 555 5.33 11.52 -10.79
N THR A 556 5.77 11.62 -9.54
CA THR A 556 5.95 12.90 -8.86
C THR A 556 6.97 13.76 -9.60
N SER A 557 8.11 13.19 -10.01
CA SER A 557 9.16 13.94 -10.72
C SER A 557 8.72 14.40 -12.11
N ILE A 558 7.96 13.56 -12.83
CA ILE A 558 7.40 13.93 -14.14
C ILE A 558 6.34 15.02 -13.97
N ALA A 559 5.47 14.88 -12.97
CA ALA A 559 4.44 15.87 -12.66
C ALA A 559 5.06 17.23 -12.28
N ASP A 560 6.13 17.24 -11.48
CA ASP A 560 6.87 18.46 -11.16
C ASP A 560 7.46 19.14 -12.41
N ALA A 561 8.05 18.36 -13.30
CA ALA A 561 8.59 18.86 -14.56
C ALA A 561 7.50 19.47 -15.46
N ILE A 562 6.30 18.87 -15.52
CA ILE A 562 5.15 19.41 -16.26
C ILE A 562 4.69 20.72 -15.62
N GLY A 563 4.38 20.70 -14.33
CA GLY A 563 3.82 21.84 -13.61
C GLY A 563 4.73 23.06 -13.63
N THR A 564 6.01 22.86 -13.34
CA THR A 564 7.01 23.93 -13.28
C THR A 564 7.31 24.54 -14.66
N ARG A 565 7.14 23.80 -15.74
CA ARG A 565 7.32 24.31 -17.11
C ARG A 565 6.13 25.15 -17.58
N VAL A 566 4.91 24.76 -17.19
CA VAL A 566 3.67 25.38 -17.67
C VAL A 566 3.35 26.67 -16.94
N ASP A 567 3.48 26.65 -15.61
CA ASP A 567 3.01 27.76 -14.78
C ASP A 567 3.81 27.85 -13.47
N ARG A 568 4.67 28.87 -13.38
CA ARG A 568 5.35 29.22 -12.13
C ARG A 568 4.74 30.49 -11.56
N ASP A 569 4.31 30.44 -10.31
CA ASP A 569 3.87 31.63 -9.59
C ASP A 569 5.03 32.52 -9.17
N ALA A 570 4.73 33.76 -8.72
CA ALA A 570 5.73 34.72 -8.27
C ALA A 570 6.57 34.23 -7.08
N ALA A 571 6.07 33.26 -6.32
CA ALA A 571 6.78 32.61 -5.21
C ALA A 571 7.61 31.37 -5.64
N GLY A 572 7.72 31.11 -6.94
CA GLY A 572 8.48 30.00 -7.50
C GLY A 572 7.81 28.63 -7.38
N GLY A 573 6.52 28.57 -7.03
CA GLY A 573 5.71 27.37 -6.97
C GLY A 573 4.94 27.10 -8.25
N ILE A 574 4.21 25.97 -8.29
CA ILE A 574 3.34 25.61 -9.39
C ILE A 574 2.02 26.36 -9.22
N GLY A 575 1.60 27.14 -10.20
CA GLY A 575 0.35 27.83 -10.23
C GLY A 575 -0.84 26.92 -10.61
N LEU A 576 -2.05 27.46 -10.58
CA LEU A 576 -3.29 26.68 -10.81
C LEU A 576 -3.31 26.00 -12.19
N LYS A 577 -2.79 26.67 -13.23
CA LYS A 577 -2.74 26.09 -14.58
C LYS A 577 -1.80 24.90 -14.61
N GLY A 578 -0.61 25.02 -14.02
CA GLY A 578 0.34 23.92 -13.90
C GLY A 578 -0.21 22.73 -13.12
N LEU A 579 -0.95 22.98 -12.04
CA LEU A 579 -1.65 21.92 -11.28
C LEU A 579 -2.70 21.20 -12.13
N ARG A 580 -3.48 21.93 -12.93
CA ARG A 580 -4.48 21.34 -13.83
C ARG A 580 -3.82 20.45 -14.89
N ASP A 581 -2.68 20.86 -15.46
CA ASP A 581 -1.98 20.05 -16.45
C ASP A 581 -1.38 18.79 -15.82
N ILE A 582 -0.93 18.85 -14.56
CA ILE A 582 -0.54 17.66 -13.79
C ILE A 582 -1.74 16.71 -13.62
N TRP A 583 -2.93 17.22 -13.30
CA TRP A 583 -4.12 16.37 -13.14
C TRP A 583 -4.62 15.82 -14.48
N TRP A 584 -4.46 16.53 -15.58
CA TRP A 584 -4.70 15.98 -16.92
C TRP A 584 -3.73 14.84 -17.25
N PHE A 585 -2.45 14.99 -16.90
CA PHE A 585 -1.47 13.92 -17.02
C PHE A 585 -1.84 12.72 -16.14
N ALA A 586 -2.24 12.93 -14.89
CA ALA A 586 -2.71 11.86 -14.00
C ALA A 586 -3.93 11.13 -14.58
N PHE A 587 -4.91 11.87 -15.07
CA PHE A 587 -6.10 11.32 -15.71
C PHE A 587 -5.75 10.44 -16.93
N ALA A 588 -4.90 10.93 -17.82
CA ALA A 588 -4.50 10.19 -19.01
C ALA A 588 -3.75 8.89 -18.68
N THR A 589 -2.83 8.93 -17.72
CA THR A 589 -2.06 7.75 -17.31
C THR A 589 -2.92 6.72 -16.57
N GLN A 590 -3.89 7.15 -15.79
CA GLN A 590 -4.84 6.26 -15.12
C GLN A 590 -5.84 5.63 -16.09
N LEU A 591 -6.28 6.35 -17.12
CA LEU A 591 -7.06 5.77 -18.21
C LEU A 591 -6.25 4.76 -19.01
N LEU A 592 -4.97 5.04 -19.26
CA LEU A 592 -4.06 4.07 -19.89
C LEU A 592 -3.95 2.80 -19.04
N ALA A 593 -3.86 2.93 -17.71
CA ALA A 593 -3.87 1.79 -16.80
C ALA A 593 -5.17 0.98 -16.93
N ALA A 594 -6.34 1.64 -16.96
CA ALA A 594 -7.63 0.98 -17.17
C ALA A 594 -7.68 0.22 -18.50
N PHE A 595 -7.19 0.82 -19.57
CA PHE A 595 -7.11 0.18 -20.88
C PHE A 595 -6.20 -1.05 -20.88
N ILE A 596 -5.02 -0.96 -20.26
CA ILE A 596 -4.09 -2.10 -20.11
C ILE A 596 -4.78 -3.27 -19.37
N VAL A 597 -5.50 -2.98 -18.29
CA VAL A 597 -6.22 -4.01 -17.54
C VAL A 597 -7.30 -4.69 -18.39
N LEU A 598 -8.12 -3.91 -19.07
CA LEU A 598 -9.23 -4.43 -19.89
C LEU A 598 -8.74 -5.37 -21.00
N VAL A 599 -7.61 -5.03 -21.62
CA VAL A 599 -7.11 -5.78 -22.78
C VAL A 599 -6.27 -7.00 -22.39
N TRP A 600 -5.34 -6.85 -21.45
CA TRP A 600 -4.29 -7.86 -21.21
C TRP A 600 -4.38 -8.57 -19.86
N VAL A 601 -5.11 -8.04 -18.86
CA VAL A 601 -5.16 -8.67 -17.55
C VAL A 601 -6.39 -9.55 -17.42
N ARG A 602 -6.19 -10.81 -17.03
CA ARG A 602 -7.28 -11.75 -16.73
C ARG A 602 -7.07 -12.32 -15.33
N ILE A 603 -8.06 -12.14 -14.46
CA ILE A 603 -8.01 -12.62 -13.08
C ILE A 603 -9.27 -13.48 -12.86
N PRO A 604 -9.10 -14.79 -12.56
CA PRO A 604 -10.24 -15.70 -12.32
C PRO A 604 -10.98 -15.31 -11.04
N LYS A 605 -12.21 -15.80 -10.89
CA LYS A 605 -12.96 -15.72 -9.64
C LYS A 605 -12.28 -16.53 -8.55
N GLU A 606 -12.49 -16.17 -7.30
CA GLU A 606 -11.86 -16.86 -6.17
C GLU A 606 -12.37 -18.30 -6.00
N GLU A 607 -13.62 -18.60 -6.36
CA GLU A 607 -14.24 -19.94 -6.28
C GLU A 607 -13.68 -20.97 -7.27
N GLU A 608 -13.13 -20.51 -8.40
CA GLU A 608 -12.52 -21.42 -9.39
C GLU A 608 -11.21 -22.06 -8.91
N LYS A 609 -10.70 -21.65 -7.78
CA LYS A 609 -9.42 -22.16 -7.20
C LYS A 609 -9.56 -23.49 -6.45
N GLU A 610 -10.73 -23.83 -5.97
CA GLU A 610 -10.93 -25.06 -5.19
C GLU A 610 -10.90 -26.34 -6.04
N HIS A 611 -11.02 -26.22 -7.37
CA HIS A 611 -11.08 -27.36 -8.29
C HIS A 611 -9.79 -27.66 -9.07
N VAL A 612 -8.72 -26.87 -8.91
CA VAL A 612 -7.46 -27.02 -9.68
C VAL A 612 -6.26 -27.38 -8.80
N SER A 613 -6.46 -27.68 -7.51
CA SER A 613 -5.36 -28.04 -6.59
C SER A 613 -5.27 -29.53 -6.36
#